data_8fe00460bb23cbf86d6f54ba6173b8ae
#
_entry.id   8fe00460bb23cbf86d6f54ba6173b8ae
#
_cell.length_a   1.000
_cell.length_b   1.000
_cell.length_c   1.000
_cell.angle_alpha   90.00
_cell.angle_beta   90.00
_cell.angle_gamma   90.00
#
_symmetry.space_group_name_H-M   'P 1'
#
loop_
_entity.id
_entity.type
_entity.pdbx_description
1 polymer ?
#
loop_
_entity_poly.entity_id
_entity_poly.type
_entity_poly.pdbx_seq_one_letter_code
_entity_poly.pdbx_strand_id
1 'polypeptide(L)'
;MKKAAIVACSNAQQSKYRPQIGELITFLQSIGIETELSECIYSDDSAFSGTPRERGTQLMKMFRIPEIEEIYDISGGDVSNQILDELDYKVIADSKAIFWGYSDLSTVINAIYTMTGKESVLYQVKNMVRGDNTAIQRERFRNRKELFEPSFTFIQKSAMKGVVVGGNIRCFLKLAGTRYFPDLQDKILFLESFGGEVPQMATYLAQLKQIGAFKKVSGVLLGTFTAMEQKHCSPDIITLVKEICGPEMPVAKTAEIGHGDDSKAIVIGREIELVG
;
A
#
# COMPACT_ATOMS: atom_id res chain seq x y z
N MET A 1 4.18 26.88 -2.48
CA MET A 1 3.16 25.88 -2.11
C MET A 1 3.66 24.51 -2.59
N LYS A 2 3.40 23.46 -1.82
CA LYS A 2 3.69 22.09 -2.30
C LYS A 2 2.69 21.73 -3.38
N LYS A 3 3.13 20.94 -4.38
CA LYS A 3 2.25 20.43 -5.42
C LYS A 3 2.17 18.91 -5.34
N ALA A 4 0.96 18.36 -5.41
CA ALA A 4 0.71 16.93 -5.46
C ALA A 4 -0.14 16.55 -6.66
N ALA A 5 -0.12 15.28 -7.04
CA ALA A 5 -1.03 14.74 -8.05
C ALA A 5 -2.05 13.79 -7.42
N ILE A 6 -3.23 13.70 -8.02
CA ILE A 6 -4.26 12.69 -7.69
C ILE A 6 -4.46 11.81 -8.92
N VAL A 7 -4.29 10.50 -8.76
CA VAL A 7 -4.38 9.49 -9.84
C VAL A 7 -5.28 8.32 -9.41
N ALA A 8 -5.65 7.47 -10.36
CA ALA A 8 -6.36 6.22 -10.11
C ALA A 8 -5.83 5.12 -11.06
N CYS A 9 -4.83 4.41 -10.60
CA CYS A 9 -4.10 3.39 -11.39
C CYS A 9 -4.74 1.98 -11.35
N SER A 10 -5.67 1.74 -10.41
CA SER A 10 -6.46 0.51 -10.31
C SER A 10 -7.88 0.72 -10.85
N ASN A 11 -8.92 0.27 -10.13
CA ASN A 11 -10.30 0.42 -10.58
C ASN A 11 -10.72 1.89 -10.60
N ALA A 12 -11.57 2.23 -11.57
CA ALA A 12 -12.15 3.56 -11.70
C ALA A 12 -12.94 3.97 -10.45
N GLN A 13 -12.97 5.27 -10.19
CA GLN A 13 -13.93 5.85 -9.26
C GLN A 13 -15.24 6.10 -9.99
N GLN A 14 -16.37 5.79 -9.37
CA GLN A 14 -17.67 6.18 -9.93
C GLN A 14 -17.88 7.69 -9.81
N SER A 15 -18.57 8.31 -10.77
CA SER A 15 -18.81 9.76 -10.80
C SER A 15 -19.55 10.28 -9.57
N LYS A 16 -20.34 9.45 -8.90
CA LYS A 16 -21.01 9.81 -7.63
C LYS A 16 -20.04 10.19 -6.50
N TYR A 17 -18.75 9.79 -6.60
CA TYR A 17 -17.71 10.14 -5.62
C TYR A 17 -16.98 11.45 -5.93
N ARG A 18 -17.33 12.16 -7.02
CA ARG A 18 -16.75 13.48 -7.35
C ARG A 18 -16.82 14.48 -6.20
N PRO A 19 -17.96 14.63 -5.46
CA PRO A 19 -18.03 15.53 -4.32
C PRO A 19 -17.00 15.17 -3.23
N GLN A 20 -16.85 13.88 -2.91
CA GLN A 20 -15.90 13.41 -1.91
C GLN A 20 -14.44 13.68 -2.33
N ILE A 21 -14.11 13.48 -3.61
CA ILE A 21 -12.77 13.82 -4.13
C ILE A 21 -12.56 15.34 -4.13
N GLY A 22 -13.60 16.13 -4.43
CA GLY A 22 -13.58 17.59 -4.30
C GLY A 22 -13.30 18.04 -2.86
N GLU A 23 -13.88 17.37 -1.88
CA GLU A 23 -13.60 17.60 -0.46
C GLU A 23 -12.14 17.29 -0.10
N LEU A 24 -11.56 16.19 -0.62
CA LEU A 24 -10.14 15.88 -0.45
C LEU A 24 -9.25 16.99 -1.01
N ILE A 25 -9.55 17.47 -2.23
CA ILE A 25 -8.81 18.57 -2.86
C ILE A 25 -8.90 19.83 -2.00
N THR A 26 -10.11 20.20 -1.54
CA THR A 26 -10.32 21.35 -0.67
C THR A 26 -9.51 21.23 0.63
N PHE A 27 -9.49 20.06 1.24
CA PHE A 27 -8.68 19.82 2.42
C PHE A 27 -7.18 19.99 2.13
N LEU A 28 -6.66 19.40 1.05
CA LEU A 28 -5.26 19.53 0.65
C LEU A 28 -4.87 20.99 0.40
N GLN A 29 -5.72 21.75 -0.28
CA GLN A 29 -5.53 23.18 -0.51
C GLN A 29 -5.49 23.97 0.81
N SER A 30 -6.35 23.61 1.78
CA SER A 30 -6.40 24.27 3.09
C SER A 30 -5.12 24.13 3.91
N ILE A 31 -4.28 23.14 3.58
CA ILE A 31 -2.97 22.90 4.20
C ILE A 31 -1.79 23.26 3.27
N GLY A 32 -2.05 24.02 2.20
CA GLY A 32 -1.03 24.57 1.31
C GLY A 32 -0.51 23.58 0.25
N ILE A 33 -1.29 22.55 -0.09
CA ILE A 33 -0.98 21.58 -1.15
C ILE A 33 -1.90 21.82 -2.35
N GLU A 34 -1.34 22.28 -3.46
CA GLU A 34 -2.03 22.34 -4.76
C GLU A 34 -2.09 20.95 -5.39
N THR A 35 -3.17 20.66 -6.11
CA THR A 35 -3.37 19.34 -6.70
C THR A 35 -3.55 19.40 -8.21
N GLU A 36 -2.87 18.50 -8.91
CA GLU A 36 -3.08 18.17 -10.34
C GLU A 36 -3.89 16.87 -10.42
N LEU A 37 -4.97 16.85 -11.21
CA LEU A 37 -5.78 15.65 -11.40
C LEU A 37 -5.41 14.90 -12.67
N SER A 38 -5.32 13.57 -12.57
CA SER A 38 -5.31 12.69 -13.72
C SER A 38 -6.62 12.75 -14.51
N GLU A 39 -6.53 12.59 -15.80
CA GLU A 39 -7.70 12.44 -16.68
C GLU A 39 -8.38 11.06 -16.49
N CYS A 40 -7.61 10.05 -16.06
CA CYS A 40 -8.07 8.68 -15.83
C CYS A 40 -8.43 8.48 -14.35
N ILE A 41 -9.57 9.00 -13.90
CA ILE A 41 -10.07 8.80 -12.52
C ILE A 41 -11.44 8.13 -12.51
N TYR A 42 -12.37 8.59 -13.36
CA TYR A 42 -13.78 8.24 -13.27
C TYR A 42 -14.24 7.35 -14.42
N SER A 43 -15.11 6.41 -14.10
CA SER A 43 -15.95 5.70 -15.04
C SER A 43 -17.20 5.17 -14.34
N ASP A 44 -18.37 5.30 -14.95
CA ASP A 44 -19.64 4.76 -14.45
C ASP A 44 -20.03 3.47 -15.17
N ASP A 45 -19.52 3.28 -16.38
CA ASP A 45 -19.87 2.16 -17.25
C ASP A 45 -18.84 1.02 -17.25
N SER A 46 -17.68 1.24 -16.63
CA SER A 46 -16.55 0.30 -16.63
C SER A 46 -15.84 0.27 -15.29
N ALA A 47 -15.23 -0.88 -14.97
CA ALA A 47 -14.28 -0.98 -13.88
C ALA A 47 -12.97 -0.21 -14.16
N PHE A 48 -12.75 0.25 -15.39
CA PHE A 48 -11.51 0.90 -15.81
C PHE A 48 -11.75 2.37 -16.11
N SER A 49 -10.91 3.24 -15.59
CA SER A 49 -10.87 4.69 -15.91
C SER A 49 -10.12 5.00 -17.21
N GLY A 50 -9.68 3.97 -17.90
CA GLY A 50 -8.93 3.97 -19.16
C GLY A 50 -8.22 2.64 -19.35
N THR A 51 -7.62 2.45 -20.52
CA THR A 51 -6.74 1.31 -20.82
C THR A 51 -5.53 1.29 -19.88
N PRO A 52 -4.81 0.17 -19.72
CA PRO A 52 -3.56 0.12 -18.97
C PRO A 52 -2.57 1.20 -19.41
N ARG A 53 -2.42 1.39 -20.73
CA ARG A 53 -1.56 2.40 -21.32
C ARG A 53 -1.96 3.83 -20.97
N GLU A 54 -3.25 4.16 -21.03
CA GLU A 54 -3.73 5.49 -20.65
C GLU A 54 -3.49 5.77 -19.17
N ARG A 55 -3.84 4.84 -18.28
CA ARG A 55 -3.60 4.96 -16.82
C ARG A 55 -2.11 5.08 -16.51
N GLY A 56 -1.26 4.27 -17.13
CA GLY A 56 0.20 4.34 -17.01
C GLY A 56 0.75 5.67 -17.53
N THR A 57 0.28 6.13 -18.69
CA THR A 57 0.69 7.43 -19.28
C THR A 57 0.33 8.59 -18.35
N GLN A 58 -0.86 8.57 -17.75
CA GLN A 58 -1.27 9.60 -16.79
C GLN A 58 -0.40 9.59 -15.53
N LEU A 59 -0.07 8.42 -14.99
CA LEU A 59 0.87 8.33 -13.87
C LEU A 59 2.24 8.89 -14.25
N MET A 60 2.76 8.50 -15.42
CA MET A 60 4.05 8.98 -15.92
C MET A 60 4.08 10.49 -16.21
N LYS A 61 2.94 11.08 -16.65
CA LYS A 61 2.77 12.53 -16.75
C LYS A 61 3.06 13.22 -15.41
N MET A 62 2.52 12.67 -14.31
CA MET A 62 2.71 13.26 -12.97
C MET A 62 4.16 13.13 -12.48
N PHE A 63 4.83 12.01 -12.72
CA PHE A 63 6.24 11.86 -12.38
C PHE A 63 7.19 12.80 -13.15
N ARG A 64 6.79 13.26 -14.35
CA ARG A 64 7.58 14.19 -15.17
C ARG A 64 7.42 15.66 -14.79
N ILE A 65 6.43 16.02 -13.97
CA ILE A 65 6.23 17.39 -13.51
C ILE A 65 7.18 17.67 -12.34
N PRO A 66 8.21 18.55 -12.48
CA PRO A 66 9.23 18.73 -11.44
C PRO A 66 8.70 19.30 -10.13
N GLU A 67 7.57 20.00 -10.16
CA GLU A 67 6.97 20.63 -9.00
C GLU A 67 6.19 19.65 -8.13
N ILE A 68 5.79 18.48 -8.66
CA ILE A 68 5.05 17.47 -7.92
C ILE A 68 6.01 16.75 -6.96
N GLU A 69 5.66 16.78 -5.68
CA GLU A 69 6.41 16.13 -4.59
C GLU A 69 5.74 14.84 -4.12
N GLU A 70 4.42 14.73 -4.27
CA GLU A 70 3.64 13.56 -3.83
C GLU A 70 2.59 13.20 -4.89
N ILE A 71 2.42 11.92 -5.16
CA ILE A 71 1.39 11.39 -6.06
C ILE A 71 0.46 10.49 -5.25
N TYR A 72 -0.79 10.89 -5.09
CA TYR A 72 -1.81 10.20 -4.31
C TYR A 72 -2.69 9.34 -5.23
N ASP A 73 -2.54 8.03 -5.15
CA ASP A 73 -3.49 7.13 -5.80
C ASP A 73 -4.71 6.91 -4.90
N ILE A 74 -5.87 7.30 -5.40
CA ILE A 74 -7.15 7.21 -4.68
C ILE A 74 -7.93 5.95 -5.04
N SER A 75 -7.39 5.11 -5.91
CA SER A 75 -8.05 3.88 -6.34
C SER A 75 -7.82 2.71 -5.39
N GLY A 76 -8.31 1.59 -5.76
CA GLY A 76 -8.16 0.28 -5.19
C GLY A 76 -8.88 -0.70 -6.10
N GLY A 77 -8.85 -1.98 -5.82
CA GLY A 77 -9.52 -2.98 -6.65
C GLY A 77 -8.59 -4.12 -7.07
N ASP A 78 -8.45 -4.35 -8.39
CA ASP A 78 -7.82 -5.57 -8.88
C ASP A 78 -6.87 -5.42 -10.06
N VAL A 79 -6.76 -4.24 -10.68
CA VAL A 79 -6.18 -4.11 -12.02
C VAL A 79 -4.93 -3.25 -12.10
N SER A 80 -4.35 -2.83 -10.97
CA SER A 80 -3.18 -1.97 -10.96
C SER A 80 -1.92 -2.63 -11.52
N ASN A 81 -1.81 -3.95 -11.45
CA ASN A 81 -0.69 -4.67 -12.04
C ASN A 81 -0.62 -4.57 -13.58
N GLN A 82 -1.72 -4.23 -14.24
CA GLN A 82 -1.75 -4.07 -15.70
C GLN A 82 -0.93 -2.90 -16.21
N ILE A 83 -0.68 -1.87 -15.38
CA ILE A 83 0.07 -0.68 -15.82
C ILE A 83 1.59 -0.85 -15.67
N LEU A 84 2.09 -1.91 -15.04
CA LEU A 84 3.50 -2.02 -14.66
C LEU A 84 4.45 -2.02 -15.85
N ASP A 85 4.06 -2.60 -16.98
CA ASP A 85 4.84 -2.59 -18.22
C ASP A 85 4.75 -1.27 -18.99
N GLU A 86 3.81 -0.38 -18.62
CA GLU A 86 3.63 0.94 -19.20
C GLU A 86 4.46 2.03 -18.47
N LEU A 87 5.14 1.67 -17.37
CA LEU A 87 5.89 2.61 -16.55
C LEU A 87 7.35 2.73 -17.01
N ASP A 88 7.83 3.97 -17.14
CA ASP A 88 9.25 4.29 -17.32
C ASP A 88 9.93 4.44 -15.95
N TYR A 89 10.53 3.35 -15.48
CA TYR A 89 11.16 3.31 -14.16
C TYR A 89 12.40 4.22 -14.05
N LYS A 90 13.04 4.61 -15.17
CA LYS A 90 14.10 5.60 -15.13
C LYS A 90 13.56 6.99 -14.80
N VAL A 91 12.46 7.39 -15.41
CA VAL A 91 11.76 8.65 -15.08
C VAL A 91 11.31 8.64 -13.63
N ILE A 92 10.77 7.51 -13.15
CA ILE A 92 10.37 7.38 -11.74
C ILE A 92 11.58 7.54 -10.81
N ALA A 93 12.71 6.90 -11.12
CA ALA A 93 13.93 6.99 -10.33
C ALA A 93 14.46 8.44 -10.24
N ASP A 94 14.42 9.16 -11.34
CA ASP A 94 14.93 10.54 -11.45
C ASP A 94 13.97 11.58 -10.84
N SER A 95 12.67 11.25 -10.70
CA SER A 95 11.67 12.15 -10.13
C SER A 95 11.85 12.29 -8.62
N LYS A 96 11.57 13.47 -8.04
CA LYS A 96 11.50 13.66 -6.60
C LYS A 96 10.17 13.20 -5.97
N ALA A 97 9.14 12.98 -6.79
CA ALA A 97 7.81 12.61 -6.33
C ALA A 97 7.80 11.26 -5.61
N ILE A 98 7.10 11.21 -4.48
CA ILE A 98 6.82 9.98 -3.72
C ILE A 98 5.42 9.49 -4.07
N PHE A 99 5.30 8.22 -4.42
CA PHE A 99 4.01 7.59 -4.71
C PHE A 99 3.33 7.12 -3.42
N TRP A 100 2.04 7.43 -3.30
CA TRP A 100 1.16 7.00 -2.20
C TRP A 100 0.02 6.18 -2.77
N GLY A 101 -0.17 5.00 -2.25
CA GLY A 101 -1.26 4.12 -2.67
C GLY A 101 -1.61 3.11 -1.59
N TYR A 102 -2.67 2.35 -1.79
CA TYR A 102 -3.12 1.36 -0.83
C TYR A 102 -3.78 0.16 -1.49
N SER A 103 -3.90 -0.95 -0.76
CA SER A 103 -4.61 -2.15 -1.23
C SER A 103 -4.02 -2.70 -2.53
N ASP A 104 -4.73 -2.64 -3.65
CA ASP A 104 -4.25 -3.14 -4.96
C ASP A 104 -2.98 -2.42 -5.42
N LEU A 105 -2.79 -1.16 -5.02
CA LEU A 105 -1.58 -0.40 -5.34
C LEU A 105 -0.30 -0.97 -4.69
N SER A 106 -0.42 -1.99 -3.82
CA SER A 106 0.73 -2.77 -3.35
C SER A 106 1.57 -3.30 -4.53
N THR A 107 0.95 -3.56 -5.70
CA THR A 107 1.67 -3.96 -6.90
C THR A 107 2.57 -2.84 -7.43
N VAL A 108 2.03 -1.63 -7.59
CA VAL A 108 2.77 -0.46 -8.10
C VAL A 108 3.86 -0.04 -7.11
N ILE A 109 3.54 0.01 -5.82
CA ILE A 109 4.47 0.38 -4.74
C ILE A 109 5.69 -0.55 -4.72
N ASN A 110 5.48 -1.87 -4.74
CA ASN A 110 6.60 -2.81 -4.73
C ASN A 110 7.36 -2.84 -6.06
N ALA A 111 6.67 -2.64 -7.20
CA ALA A 111 7.33 -2.50 -8.50
C ALA A 111 8.24 -1.26 -8.55
N ILE A 112 7.79 -0.12 -8.04
CA ILE A 112 8.62 1.10 -7.92
C ILE A 112 9.86 0.78 -7.10
N TYR A 113 9.70 0.20 -5.90
CA TYR A 113 10.85 -0.16 -5.07
C TYR A 113 11.80 -1.13 -5.78
N THR A 114 11.28 -2.21 -6.35
CA THR A 114 12.08 -3.25 -7.01
C THR A 114 12.91 -2.71 -8.16
N MET A 115 12.31 -1.84 -8.97
CA MET A 115 12.91 -1.35 -10.21
C MET A 115 13.78 -0.11 -10.02
N THR A 116 13.59 0.65 -8.92
CA THR A 116 14.25 1.96 -8.76
C THR A 116 14.93 2.14 -7.39
N GLY A 117 14.64 1.32 -6.42
CA GLY A 117 15.07 1.52 -5.03
C GLY A 117 14.30 2.62 -4.29
N LYS A 118 13.35 3.32 -4.92
CA LYS A 118 12.61 4.42 -4.28
C LYS A 118 11.59 3.92 -3.28
N GLU A 119 11.46 4.68 -2.21
CA GLU A 119 10.39 4.52 -1.24
C GLU A 119 9.03 4.91 -1.82
N SER A 120 7.98 4.27 -1.32
CA SER A 120 6.58 4.63 -1.55
C SER A 120 5.78 4.50 -0.27
N VAL A 121 4.68 5.23 -0.14
CA VAL A 121 3.86 5.21 1.07
C VAL A 121 2.64 4.33 0.86
N LEU A 122 2.50 3.34 1.73
CA LEU A 122 1.30 2.52 1.81
C LEU A 122 0.28 3.20 2.74
N TYR A 123 -0.64 3.97 2.16
CA TYR A 123 -1.69 4.71 2.86
C TYR A 123 -2.82 5.11 1.94
N GLN A 124 -4.06 5.02 2.41
CA GLN A 124 -5.24 5.44 1.65
C GLN A 124 -5.63 6.88 2.00
N VAL A 125 -5.26 7.82 1.13
CA VAL A 125 -5.54 9.26 1.36
C VAL A 125 -7.04 9.59 1.41
N LYS A 126 -7.92 8.76 0.85
CA LYS A 126 -9.37 8.92 0.98
C LYS A 126 -9.89 8.77 2.41
N ASN A 127 -9.10 8.21 3.34
CA ASN A 127 -9.48 8.17 4.75
C ASN A 127 -9.68 9.57 5.35
N MET A 128 -9.12 10.61 4.73
CA MET A 128 -9.36 12.01 5.12
C MET A 128 -10.76 12.53 4.76
N VAL A 129 -11.52 11.79 3.94
CA VAL A 129 -12.85 12.19 3.45
C VAL A 129 -13.85 11.02 3.45
N ARG A 130 -13.49 9.88 4.03
CA ARG A 130 -14.31 8.67 4.08
C ARG A 130 -14.28 8.05 5.46
N GLY A 131 -15.45 7.56 5.93
CA GLY A 131 -15.60 6.91 7.23
C GLY A 131 -15.78 7.90 8.37
N ASP A 132 -15.78 7.38 9.58
CA ASP A 132 -16.09 8.14 10.79
C ASP A 132 -14.86 8.86 11.38
N ASN A 133 -13.65 8.43 10.98
CA ASN A 133 -12.38 8.91 11.52
C ASN A 133 -11.74 10.06 10.71
N THR A 134 -12.49 10.73 9.83
CA THR A 134 -11.96 11.77 8.92
C THR A 134 -11.24 12.90 9.64
N ALA A 135 -11.74 13.37 10.79
CA ALA A 135 -11.11 14.44 11.56
C ALA A 135 -9.73 14.02 12.09
N ILE A 136 -9.63 12.80 12.66
CA ILE A 136 -8.38 12.21 13.15
C ILE A 136 -7.40 12.02 11.99
N GLN A 137 -7.87 11.52 10.84
CA GLN A 137 -7.02 11.31 9.66
C GLN A 137 -6.48 12.61 9.09
N ARG A 138 -7.28 13.67 9.05
CA ARG A 138 -6.83 15.02 8.64
C ARG A 138 -5.76 15.57 9.58
N GLU A 139 -5.91 15.35 10.88
CA GLU A 139 -4.91 15.80 11.86
C GLU A 139 -3.61 15.01 11.72
N ARG A 140 -3.68 13.68 11.63
CA ARG A 140 -2.51 12.82 11.36
C ARG A 140 -1.82 13.16 10.05
N PHE A 141 -2.60 13.51 9.01
CA PHE A 141 -2.04 13.91 7.73
C PHE A 141 -1.33 15.27 7.80
N ARG A 142 -1.80 16.21 8.63
CA ARG A 142 -1.07 17.44 8.94
C ARG A 142 0.19 17.14 9.77
N ASN A 143 0.04 16.34 10.80
CA ASN A 143 1.14 15.86 11.64
C ASN A 143 1.70 14.56 11.05
N ARG A 144 2.59 14.69 10.07
CA ARG A 144 3.20 13.57 9.37
C ARG A 144 3.87 12.57 10.32
N LYS A 145 4.46 13.03 11.42
CA LYS A 145 5.11 12.16 12.40
C LYS A 145 4.13 11.14 12.96
N GLU A 146 2.97 11.59 13.44
CA GLU A 146 1.95 10.69 14.01
C GLU A 146 1.42 9.68 12.98
N LEU A 147 1.28 10.10 11.71
CA LEU A 147 0.85 9.24 10.62
C LEU A 147 1.81 8.06 10.39
N PHE A 148 3.11 8.27 10.56
CA PHE A 148 4.17 7.31 10.29
C PHE A 148 4.73 6.59 11.52
N GLU A 149 4.12 6.75 12.68
CA GLU A 149 4.50 6.08 13.93
C GLU A 149 3.41 5.11 14.42
N PRO A 150 3.16 4.00 13.72
CA PRO A 150 2.29 2.96 14.24
C PRO A 150 2.96 2.21 15.39
N SER A 151 2.17 1.76 16.34
CA SER A 151 2.62 0.87 17.42
C SER A 151 2.65 -0.58 16.95
N PHE A 152 3.59 -1.36 17.48
CA PHE A 152 3.75 -2.77 17.16
C PHE A 152 3.86 -3.61 18.43
N THR A 153 3.33 -4.83 18.37
CA THR A 153 3.46 -5.83 19.43
C THR A 153 4.12 -7.07 18.85
N PHE A 154 5.22 -7.52 19.46
CA PHE A 154 5.84 -8.79 19.09
C PHE A 154 4.96 -9.96 19.51
N ILE A 155 4.76 -10.87 18.55
CA ILE A 155 4.04 -12.13 18.74
C ILE A 155 5.03 -13.27 18.94
N GLN A 156 6.19 -13.17 18.32
CA GLN A 156 7.24 -14.15 18.34
C GLN A 156 8.61 -13.48 18.16
N LYS A 157 9.59 -13.86 19.01
CA LYS A 157 10.85 -13.13 19.16
C LYS A 157 10.60 -11.70 19.66
N SER A 158 11.60 -10.82 19.65
CA SER A 158 11.51 -9.47 20.19
C SER A 158 12.27 -8.41 19.40
N ALA A 159 12.83 -8.79 18.25
CA ALA A 159 13.53 -7.83 17.39
C ALA A 159 13.48 -8.28 15.94
N MET A 160 13.37 -7.30 15.03
CA MET A 160 13.57 -7.47 13.60
C MET A 160 14.11 -6.20 12.98
N LYS A 161 14.93 -6.34 11.93
CA LYS A 161 15.47 -5.22 11.18
C LYS A 161 15.50 -5.55 9.70
N GLY A 162 15.20 -4.57 8.85
CA GLY A 162 15.28 -4.71 7.40
C GLY A 162 14.44 -3.70 6.67
N VAL A 163 14.55 -3.70 5.36
CA VAL A 163 13.71 -2.88 4.49
C VAL A 163 12.33 -3.50 4.36
N VAL A 164 11.29 -2.70 4.56
CA VAL A 164 9.90 -3.15 4.47
C VAL A 164 9.50 -3.34 3.01
N VAL A 165 8.96 -4.51 2.68
CA VAL A 165 8.31 -4.83 1.40
C VAL A 165 6.97 -5.52 1.65
N GLY A 166 6.09 -5.58 0.66
CA GLY A 166 4.79 -6.23 0.81
C GLY A 166 3.63 -5.25 0.78
N GLY A 167 2.60 -5.51 1.57
CA GLY A 167 1.33 -4.78 1.60
C GLY A 167 0.14 -5.72 1.63
N ASN A 168 -0.89 -5.46 0.82
CA ASN A 168 -2.00 -6.38 0.69
C ASN A 168 -1.52 -7.73 0.13
N ILE A 169 -1.68 -8.81 0.92
CA ILE A 169 -1.10 -10.12 0.61
C ILE A 169 -1.52 -10.66 -0.76
N ARG A 170 -2.80 -10.54 -1.13
CA ARG A 170 -3.32 -10.94 -2.43
C ARG A 170 -2.68 -10.15 -3.58
N CYS A 171 -2.57 -8.85 -3.39
CA CYS A 171 -2.05 -7.96 -4.42
C CYS A 171 -0.54 -8.07 -4.56
N PHE A 172 0.18 -8.21 -3.46
CA PHE A 172 1.62 -8.48 -3.47
C PHE A 172 1.97 -9.78 -4.23
N LEU A 173 1.18 -10.83 -4.03
CA LEU A 173 1.36 -12.11 -4.72
C LEU A 173 1.10 -12.04 -6.24
N LYS A 174 0.40 -11.04 -6.76
CA LYS A 174 0.29 -10.82 -8.23
C LYS A 174 1.67 -10.58 -8.88
N LEU A 175 2.65 -10.12 -8.11
CA LEU A 175 4.00 -9.87 -8.61
C LEU A 175 4.86 -11.15 -8.65
N ALA A 176 4.47 -12.21 -7.94
CA ALA A 176 5.26 -13.44 -7.85
C ALA A 176 5.51 -14.05 -9.24
N GLY A 177 6.78 -14.31 -9.56
CA GLY A 177 7.20 -14.81 -10.87
C GLY A 177 7.38 -13.71 -11.94
N THR A 178 7.18 -12.44 -11.60
CA THR A 178 7.47 -11.31 -12.50
C THR A 178 8.77 -10.62 -12.10
N ARG A 179 9.32 -9.78 -12.99
CA ARG A 179 10.48 -8.93 -12.71
C ARG A 179 10.23 -7.85 -11.64
N TYR A 180 8.96 -7.63 -11.29
CA TYR A 180 8.52 -6.62 -10.33
C TYR A 180 8.46 -7.13 -8.89
N PHE A 181 8.65 -8.44 -8.69
CA PHE A 181 8.66 -9.01 -7.34
C PHE A 181 9.98 -8.65 -6.64
N PRO A 182 9.95 -8.04 -5.45
CA PRO A 182 11.17 -7.63 -4.75
C PRO A 182 12.00 -8.86 -4.34
N ASP A 183 13.33 -8.70 -4.32
CA ASP A 183 14.16 -9.63 -3.57
C ASP A 183 13.82 -9.52 -2.09
N LEU A 184 13.54 -10.68 -1.48
CA LEU A 184 13.11 -10.78 -0.09
C LEU A 184 14.26 -10.98 0.90
N GLN A 185 15.51 -11.09 0.40
CA GLN A 185 16.65 -11.35 1.27
C GLN A 185 16.82 -10.21 2.30
N ASP A 186 16.79 -10.59 3.59
CA ASP A 186 16.94 -9.70 4.74
C ASP A 186 15.89 -8.54 4.79
N LYS A 187 14.71 -8.73 4.20
CA LYS A 187 13.61 -7.77 4.22
C LYS A 187 12.63 -8.08 5.35
N ILE A 188 11.89 -7.07 5.79
CA ILE A 188 10.68 -7.25 6.60
C ILE A 188 9.50 -7.39 5.65
N LEU A 189 8.81 -8.52 5.71
CA LEU A 189 7.62 -8.78 4.91
C LEU A 189 6.39 -8.24 5.65
N PHE A 190 5.86 -7.11 5.19
CA PHE A 190 4.59 -6.56 5.69
C PHE A 190 3.41 -7.19 4.96
N LEU A 191 2.43 -7.68 5.71
CA LEU A 191 1.23 -8.32 5.17
C LEU A 191 -0.03 -7.79 5.86
N GLU A 192 -1.05 -7.46 5.07
CA GLU A 192 -2.39 -7.12 5.53
C GLU A 192 -3.44 -7.63 4.54
N SER A 193 -4.71 -7.63 4.91
CA SER A 193 -5.80 -7.98 3.99
C SER A 193 -7.13 -7.34 4.39
N PHE A 194 -7.90 -6.86 3.39
CA PHE A 194 -9.30 -6.46 3.59
C PHE A 194 -10.22 -7.68 3.64
N GLY A 195 -10.22 -8.46 2.57
CA GLY A 195 -11.08 -9.62 2.38
C GLY A 195 -10.34 -10.95 2.49
N GLY A 196 -11.11 -12.02 2.42
CA GLY A 196 -10.60 -13.37 2.54
C GLY A 196 -10.65 -13.92 3.96
N GLU A 197 -10.95 -15.20 4.04
CA GLU A 197 -11.05 -15.95 5.29
C GLU A 197 -9.93 -16.99 5.35
N VAL A 198 -9.98 -17.91 6.32
CA VAL A 198 -8.95 -18.92 6.57
C VAL A 198 -8.44 -19.63 5.31
N PRO A 199 -9.31 -20.18 4.40
CA PRO A 199 -8.81 -20.88 3.23
C PRO A 199 -7.98 -20.00 2.29
N GLN A 200 -8.41 -18.75 2.05
CA GLN A 200 -7.69 -17.83 1.18
C GLN A 200 -6.34 -17.44 1.82
N MET A 201 -6.32 -17.11 3.12
CA MET A 201 -5.08 -16.75 3.79
C MET A 201 -4.10 -17.92 3.84
N ALA A 202 -4.58 -19.12 4.13
CA ALA A 202 -3.77 -20.33 4.08
C ALA A 202 -3.15 -20.57 2.69
N THR A 203 -3.92 -20.33 1.62
CA THR A 203 -3.43 -20.44 0.23
C THR A 203 -2.35 -19.41 -0.09
N TYR A 204 -2.55 -18.13 0.29
CA TYR A 204 -1.56 -17.07 0.07
C TYR A 204 -0.27 -17.30 0.86
N LEU A 205 -0.38 -17.71 2.11
CA LEU A 205 0.76 -18.06 2.95
C LEU A 205 1.51 -19.28 2.40
N ALA A 206 0.79 -20.29 1.91
CA ALA A 206 1.39 -21.44 1.23
C ALA A 206 2.16 -21.03 -0.02
N GLN A 207 1.63 -20.12 -0.84
CA GLN A 207 2.34 -19.59 -2.00
C GLN A 207 3.61 -18.83 -1.59
N LEU A 208 3.56 -17.98 -0.56
CA LEU A 208 4.75 -17.30 0.00
C LEU A 208 5.81 -18.31 0.46
N LYS A 209 5.39 -19.39 1.13
CA LYS A 209 6.30 -20.48 1.52
C LYS A 209 6.93 -21.18 0.30
N GLN A 210 6.12 -21.49 -0.72
CA GLN A 210 6.57 -22.20 -1.93
C GLN A 210 7.60 -21.39 -2.73
N ILE A 211 7.46 -20.06 -2.80
CA ILE A 211 8.45 -19.17 -3.42
C ILE A 211 9.66 -18.88 -2.51
N GLY A 212 9.70 -19.47 -1.31
CA GLY A 212 10.82 -19.37 -0.39
C GLY A 212 10.88 -18.08 0.43
N ALA A 213 9.77 -17.32 0.51
CA ALA A 213 9.73 -16.03 1.20
C ALA A 213 10.23 -16.13 2.65
N PHE A 214 9.69 -17.06 3.43
CA PHE A 214 10.02 -17.23 4.85
C PHE A 214 11.43 -17.77 5.13
N LYS A 215 12.18 -18.15 4.09
CA LYS A 215 13.60 -18.51 4.21
C LYS A 215 14.54 -17.33 4.00
N LYS A 216 14.02 -16.22 3.48
CA LYS A 216 14.80 -15.04 3.08
C LYS A 216 14.56 -13.83 3.97
N VAL A 217 13.31 -13.64 4.41
CA VAL A 217 12.95 -12.44 5.18
C VAL A 217 13.55 -12.46 6.59
N SER A 218 13.89 -11.28 7.11
CA SER A 218 14.37 -11.08 8.48
C SER A 218 13.24 -11.06 9.52
N GLY A 219 11.98 -10.88 9.08
CA GLY A 219 10.80 -10.88 9.94
C GLY A 219 9.52 -10.69 9.15
N VAL A 220 8.40 -10.98 9.80
CA VAL A 220 7.05 -10.77 9.28
C VAL A 220 6.34 -9.74 10.14
N LEU A 221 5.84 -8.68 9.51
CA LEU A 221 5.05 -7.64 10.14
C LEU A 221 3.60 -7.75 9.66
N LEU A 222 2.66 -7.97 10.57
CA LEU A 222 1.25 -8.11 10.26
C LEU A 222 0.49 -6.81 10.54
N GLY A 223 -0.24 -6.33 9.57
CA GLY A 223 -1.31 -5.36 9.74
C GLY A 223 -2.63 -6.02 10.11
N THR A 224 -3.77 -5.35 9.82
CA THR A 224 -5.09 -5.94 10.05
C THR A 224 -5.47 -6.94 8.95
N PHE A 225 -6.16 -7.98 9.34
CA PHE A 225 -6.82 -8.94 8.43
C PHE A 225 -8.32 -8.81 8.65
N THR A 226 -8.87 -7.73 8.08
CA THR A 226 -10.18 -7.19 8.43
C THR A 226 -11.30 -8.23 8.42
N ALA A 227 -11.43 -9.02 7.34
CA ALA A 227 -12.50 -10.03 7.26
C ALA A 227 -12.32 -11.16 8.29
N MET A 228 -11.09 -11.61 8.53
CA MET A 228 -10.82 -12.66 9.53
C MET A 228 -11.08 -12.16 10.95
N GLU A 229 -10.68 -10.93 11.27
CA GLU A 229 -10.84 -10.32 12.57
C GLU A 229 -12.34 -10.06 12.88
N GLN A 230 -13.08 -9.47 11.92
CA GLN A 230 -14.51 -9.21 12.06
C GLN A 230 -15.35 -10.49 12.21
N LYS A 231 -14.94 -11.58 11.56
CA LYS A 231 -15.65 -12.87 11.63
C LYS A 231 -15.13 -13.78 12.73
N HIS A 232 -14.16 -13.32 13.52
CA HIS A 232 -13.51 -14.12 14.57
C HIS A 232 -13.07 -15.50 14.06
N CYS A 233 -12.41 -15.52 12.89
CA CYS A 233 -11.99 -16.76 12.23
C CYS A 233 -11.05 -17.59 13.11
N SER A 234 -11.21 -18.91 13.05
CA SER A 234 -10.31 -19.87 13.71
C SER A 234 -9.87 -20.93 12.68
N PRO A 235 -8.54 -21.17 12.53
CA PRO A 235 -7.45 -20.42 13.16
C PRO A 235 -7.40 -18.95 12.74
N ASP A 236 -6.89 -18.09 13.61
CA ASP A 236 -6.64 -16.69 13.29
C ASP A 236 -5.37 -16.54 12.44
N ILE A 237 -5.11 -15.32 11.93
CA ILE A 237 -3.94 -15.06 11.09
C ILE A 237 -2.62 -15.26 11.82
N ILE A 238 -2.57 -14.97 13.12
CA ILE A 238 -1.36 -15.14 13.94
C ILE A 238 -0.98 -16.62 14.00
N THR A 239 -1.97 -17.48 14.25
CA THR A 239 -1.79 -18.93 14.28
C THR A 239 -1.28 -19.45 12.94
N LEU A 240 -1.93 -19.06 11.83
CA LEU A 240 -1.51 -19.48 10.49
C LEU A 240 -0.08 -19.05 10.15
N VAL A 241 0.29 -17.82 10.48
CA VAL A 241 1.64 -17.31 10.20
C VAL A 241 2.67 -18.02 11.04
N LYS A 242 2.45 -18.23 12.34
CA LYS A 242 3.38 -18.97 13.20
C LYS A 242 3.61 -20.39 12.74
N GLU A 243 2.57 -21.10 12.33
CA GLU A 243 2.67 -22.47 11.81
C GLU A 243 3.51 -22.54 10.53
N ILE A 244 3.36 -21.56 9.65
CA ILE A 244 4.02 -21.59 8.34
C ILE A 244 5.46 -21.07 8.39
N CYS A 245 5.75 -20.09 9.25
CA CYS A 245 7.08 -19.48 9.40
C CYS A 245 8.00 -20.28 10.32
N GLY A 246 7.44 -21.05 11.26
CA GLY A 246 8.18 -21.73 12.31
C GLY A 246 8.60 -20.80 13.46
N PRO A 247 9.14 -21.38 14.57
CA PRO A 247 9.34 -20.66 15.83
C PRO A 247 10.48 -19.65 15.83
N GLU A 248 11.38 -19.70 14.86
CA GLU A 248 12.56 -18.82 14.82
C GLU A 248 12.32 -17.50 14.08
N MET A 249 11.21 -17.39 13.31
CA MET A 249 10.88 -16.17 12.57
C MET A 249 10.40 -15.08 13.52
N PRO A 250 11.00 -13.87 13.51
CA PRO A 250 10.41 -12.72 14.19
C PRO A 250 9.06 -12.35 13.58
N VAL A 251 8.03 -12.24 14.41
CA VAL A 251 6.68 -11.84 13.99
C VAL A 251 6.18 -10.75 14.92
N ALA A 252 5.79 -9.61 14.34
CA ALA A 252 5.11 -8.54 15.05
C ALA A 252 3.77 -8.22 14.38
N LYS A 253 2.84 -7.61 15.13
CA LYS A 253 1.53 -7.21 14.64
C LYS A 253 1.23 -5.77 15.06
N THR A 254 0.54 -5.06 14.17
CA THR A 254 -0.12 -3.79 14.48
C THR A 254 -1.60 -3.85 14.14
N ALA A 255 -2.44 -3.19 14.93
CA ALA A 255 -3.84 -2.94 14.61
C ALA A 255 -4.03 -1.60 13.86
N GLU A 256 -2.95 -0.82 13.72
CA GLU A 256 -3.02 0.54 13.20
C GLU A 256 -2.72 0.66 11.70
N ILE A 257 -2.38 -0.43 11.00
CA ILE A 257 -2.18 -0.42 9.55
C ILE A 257 -3.09 -1.49 8.92
N GLY A 258 -4.00 -1.05 8.08
CA GLY A 258 -4.97 -1.94 7.42
C GLY A 258 -6.05 -1.16 6.69
N HIS A 259 -7.21 -1.80 6.44
CA HIS A 259 -8.32 -1.21 5.70
C HIS A 259 -9.30 -0.39 6.58
N GLY A 260 -9.01 -0.23 7.87
CA GLY A 260 -9.75 0.68 8.74
C GLY A 260 -9.60 2.14 8.29
N ASP A 261 -10.64 2.93 8.52
CA ASP A 261 -10.63 4.38 8.21
C ASP A 261 -9.80 5.19 9.23
N ASP A 262 -9.33 4.55 10.30
CA ASP A 262 -8.38 5.05 11.30
C ASP A 262 -6.93 4.65 11.02
N SER A 263 -6.64 4.00 9.90
CA SER A 263 -5.33 3.44 9.56
C SER A 263 -4.24 4.51 9.50
N LYS A 264 -3.04 4.12 9.95
CA LYS A 264 -1.78 4.85 9.77
C LYS A 264 -1.04 4.38 8.51
N ALA A 265 0.07 5.04 8.20
CA ALA A 265 0.90 4.75 7.04
C ALA A 265 2.12 3.89 7.39
N ILE A 266 2.60 3.13 6.39
CA ILE A 266 3.92 2.51 6.42
C ILE A 266 4.66 2.79 5.11
N VAL A 267 5.98 2.93 5.18
CA VAL A 267 6.80 3.21 4.00
C VAL A 267 7.43 1.93 3.48
N ILE A 268 7.05 1.55 2.28
CA ILE A 268 7.64 0.43 1.55
C ILE A 268 8.93 0.91 0.91
N GLY A 269 10.00 0.12 1.03
CA GLY A 269 11.34 0.48 0.58
C GLY A 269 12.20 1.13 1.66
N ARG A 270 11.65 1.41 2.86
CA ARG A 270 12.38 1.99 3.99
C ARG A 270 12.90 0.91 4.95
N GLU A 271 14.15 1.07 5.40
CA GLU A 271 14.66 0.26 6.50
C GLU A 271 14.04 0.69 7.82
N ILE A 272 13.56 -0.27 8.59
CA ILE A 272 13.10 -0.07 9.97
C ILE A 272 13.77 -1.08 10.90
N GLU A 273 13.84 -0.71 12.17
CA GLU A 273 14.26 -1.59 13.24
C GLU A 273 13.20 -1.56 14.34
N LEU A 274 12.67 -2.73 14.67
CA LEU A 274 11.67 -2.92 15.72
C LEU A 274 12.30 -3.73 16.85
N VAL A 275 12.14 -3.26 18.08
CA VAL A 275 12.59 -3.91 19.31
C VAL A 275 11.40 -3.92 20.26
N GLY A 276 11.07 -5.10 20.84
CA GLY A 276 9.97 -5.32 21.78
C GLY A 276 10.38 -5.23 23.24
#